data_837f22aab9d071772dbad19c34d650cd
#
_entry.id   837f22aab9d071772dbad19c34d650cd
#
_cell.length_a   1.000
_cell.length_b   1.000
_cell.length_c   1.000
_cell.angle_alpha   90.00
_cell.angle_beta   90.00
_cell.angle_gamma   90.00
#
_symmetry.space_group_name_H-M   'P 1'
#
loop_
_entity.id
_entity.type
_entity.pdbx_description
1 polymer ?
#
loop_
_entity_poly.entity_id
_entity_poly.type
_entity_poly.pdbx_seq_one_letter_code
_entity_poly.pdbx_strand_id
1 'polypeptide(L)'
;MSFARTLWLAALLLFSAPALTQAEGPEQAVLAGGCFWSMQAPFDALEGVLETELGYTGGHTLDPGYWQVVTGRTGHVEAVRILFDPGRIGFSEILEAFWRSIDPLDPHGQFCDRGPHYGTAIFPQDAAQRAIAEASRAELNRSGRFDQPVVTRIRDAAPFYRAEDEHQNYYRNHPDRYADYVTHCGREERLQALWGIPNRLGPPWK
;
A
#
# COMPACT_ATOMS: atom_id res chain seq x y z
N MET A 1 -68.66 -23.20 -42.91
CA MET A 1 -67.24 -23.16 -43.35
C MET A 1 -66.46 -22.31 -42.34
N SER A 2 -65.75 -22.98 -41.42
CA SER A 2 -65.07 -22.29 -40.31
C SER A 2 -63.57 -22.29 -40.56
N PHE A 3 -62.94 -21.13 -40.72
CA PHE A 3 -61.51 -21.00 -40.93
C PHE A 3 -60.83 -20.81 -39.55
N ALA A 4 -60.09 -21.84 -39.08
CA ALA A 4 -59.24 -21.74 -37.94
C ALA A 4 -57.94 -20.99 -38.31
N ARG A 5 -57.68 -19.85 -37.68
CA ARG A 5 -56.43 -19.10 -37.81
C ARG A 5 -55.45 -19.60 -36.73
N THR A 6 -54.42 -20.28 -37.14
CA THR A 6 -53.31 -20.72 -36.28
C THR A 6 -52.36 -19.54 -36.07
N LEU A 7 -52.25 -19.04 -34.84
CA LEU A 7 -51.26 -18.05 -34.43
C LEU A 7 -49.93 -18.76 -34.07
N TRP A 8 -48.87 -18.46 -34.81
CA TRP A 8 -47.52 -18.85 -34.48
C TRP A 8 -46.91 -17.81 -33.54
N LEU A 9 -46.66 -18.17 -32.28
CA LEU A 9 -45.87 -17.39 -31.34
C LEU A 9 -44.37 -17.66 -31.59
N ALA A 10 -43.69 -16.69 -32.15
CA ALA A 10 -42.22 -16.73 -32.27
C ALA A 10 -41.63 -16.32 -30.90
N ALA A 11 -41.02 -17.29 -30.21
CA ALA A 11 -40.24 -17.02 -29.00
C ALA A 11 -38.90 -16.41 -29.40
N LEU A 12 -38.69 -15.10 -29.11
CA LEU A 12 -37.38 -14.45 -29.21
C LEU A 12 -36.50 -14.93 -28.00
N LEU A 13 -35.55 -15.79 -28.27
CA LEU A 13 -34.47 -16.14 -27.33
C LEU A 13 -33.48 -14.96 -27.33
N LEU A 14 -33.53 -14.15 -26.28
CA LEU A 14 -32.52 -13.13 -26.00
C LEU A 14 -31.23 -13.86 -25.53
N PHE A 15 -30.28 -14.02 -26.42
CA PHE A 15 -28.94 -14.42 -26.07
C PHE A 15 -28.24 -13.23 -25.39
N SER A 16 -28.14 -13.27 -24.05
CA SER A 16 -27.25 -12.37 -23.32
C SER A 16 -25.80 -12.77 -23.63
N ALA A 17 -25.11 -12.00 -24.45
CA ALA A 17 -23.68 -12.15 -24.62
C ALA A 17 -23.00 -11.88 -23.27
N PRO A 18 -22.01 -12.72 -22.85
CA PRO A 18 -21.21 -12.41 -21.66
C PRO A 18 -20.48 -11.09 -21.92
N ALA A 19 -20.65 -10.15 -21.00
CA ALA A 19 -19.85 -8.94 -21.00
C ALA A 19 -18.38 -9.35 -20.89
N LEU A 20 -17.60 -9.07 -21.91
CA LEU A 20 -16.14 -9.16 -21.83
C LEU A 20 -15.71 -8.16 -20.76
N THR A 21 -15.35 -8.65 -19.58
CA THR A 21 -14.63 -7.87 -18.58
C THR A 21 -13.35 -7.42 -19.27
N GLN A 22 -13.27 -6.14 -19.61
CA GLN A 22 -12.03 -5.52 -20.06
C GLN A 22 -11.06 -5.69 -18.91
N ALA A 23 -9.89 -6.28 -19.17
CA ALA A 23 -8.81 -6.32 -18.21
C ALA A 23 -8.48 -4.87 -17.87
N GLU A 24 -8.72 -4.48 -16.63
CA GLU A 24 -8.33 -3.17 -16.13
C GLU A 24 -6.80 -3.08 -16.21
N GLY A 25 -6.27 -1.93 -16.64
CA GLY A 25 -4.83 -1.71 -16.70
C GLY A 25 -4.23 -1.70 -15.29
N PRO A 26 -2.88 -1.64 -15.19
CA PRO A 26 -2.24 -1.56 -13.89
C PRO A 26 -2.78 -0.41 -13.04
N GLU A 27 -2.98 -0.69 -11.76
CA GLU A 27 -3.37 0.30 -10.75
C GLU A 27 -2.17 0.71 -9.90
N GLN A 28 -2.32 1.81 -9.16
CA GLN A 28 -1.29 2.25 -8.23
C GLN A 28 -1.83 2.41 -6.81
N ALA A 29 -0.96 2.13 -5.82
CA ALA A 29 -1.16 2.46 -4.42
C ALA A 29 -0.01 3.35 -3.94
N VAL A 30 -0.28 4.26 -2.99
CA VAL A 30 0.75 5.12 -2.37
C VAL A 30 0.63 5.01 -0.86
N LEU A 31 1.70 4.53 -0.22
CA LEU A 31 1.73 4.15 1.18
C LEU A 31 2.99 4.72 1.86
N ALA A 32 2.82 5.30 3.05
CA ALA A 32 3.90 5.77 3.91
C ALA A 32 3.98 4.90 5.17
N GLY A 33 5.13 4.32 5.45
CA GLY A 33 5.31 3.35 6.53
C GLY A 33 6.63 3.49 7.30
N GLY A 34 7.10 4.70 7.49
CA GLY A 34 8.43 4.98 8.05
C GLY A 34 9.49 5.10 6.96
N CYS A 35 10.73 4.76 7.29
CA CYS A 35 11.81 4.77 6.30
C CYS A 35 11.45 3.92 5.07
N PHE A 36 11.43 4.56 3.92
CA PHE A 36 10.99 3.93 2.67
C PHE A 36 11.91 2.79 2.19
N TRP A 37 13.18 2.74 2.62
CA TRP A 37 14.04 1.58 2.37
C TRP A 37 13.44 0.28 2.90
N SER A 38 12.78 0.35 4.06
CA SER A 38 12.14 -0.81 4.69
C SER A 38 10.79 -1.15 4.08
N MET A 39 10.18 -0.21 3.34
CA MET A 39 8.88 -0.41 2.73
C MET A 39 8.96 -1.02 1.33
N GLN A 40 10.06 -0.82 0.62
CA GLN A 40 10.16 -1.31 -0.76
C GLN A 40 10.21 -2.84 -0.84
N ALA A 41 11.10 -3.47 -0.08
CA ALA A 41 11.33 -4.91 -0.16
C ALA A 41 10.08 -5.79 0.09
N PRO A 42 9.23 -5.52 1.09
CA PRO A 42 7.99 -6.28 1.32
C PRO A 42 7.03 -6.24 0.14
N PHE A 43 6.91 -5.10 -0.54
CA PHE A 43 5.99 -4.97 -1.68
C PHE A 43 6.56 -5.57 -2.96
N ASP A 44 7.86 -5.45 -3.20
CA ASP A 44 8.53 -6.11 -4.33
C ASP A 44 8.40 -7.64 -4.29
N ALA A 45 8.16 -8.21 -3.10
CA ALA A 45 8.00 -9.65 -2.92
C ALA A 45 6.57 -10.15 -3.19
N LEU A 46 5.59 -9.25 -3.37
CA LEU A 46 4.19 -9.62 -3.60
C LEU A 46 3.97 -10.00 -5.07
N GLU A 47 3.39 -11.16 -5.28
CA GLU A 47 2.99 -11.58 -6.61
C GLU A 47 1.85 -10.68 -7.12
N GLY A 48 2.01 -10.11 -8.31
CA GLY A 48 1.08 -9.14 -8.88
C GLY A 48 1.54 -7.69 -8.75
N VAL A 49 2.54 -7.40 -7.89
CA VAL A 49 3.22 -6.11 -7.91
C VAL A 49 4.16 -6.08 -9.12
N LEU A 50 4.06 -5.03 -9.91
CA LEU A 50 4.81 -4.85 -11.16
C LEU A 50 6.04 -3.98 -10.96
N GLU A 51 5.92 -2.93 -10.13
CA GLU A 51 6.97 -1.97 -9.85
C GLU A 51 6.72 -1.29 -8.51
N THR A 52 7.80 -0.93 -7.82
CA THR A 52 7.76 -0.04 -6.67
C THR A 52 8.73 1.12 -6.85
N GLU A 53 8.33 2.29 -6.39
CA GLU A 53 9.14 3.50 -6.47
C GLU A 53 9.11 4.24 -5.14
N LEU A 54 10.26 4.62 -4.63
CA LEU A 54 10.39 5.40 -3.40
C LEU A 54 10.29 6.89 -3.69
N GLY A 55 9.65 7.63 -2.79
CA GLY A 55 9.47 9.06 -2.98
C GLY A 55 8.88 9.77 -1.77
N TYR A 56 8.44 10.99 -2.03
CA TYR A 56 7.90 11.91 -1.04
C TYR A 56 6.51 12.37 -1.45
N THR A 57 5.58 12.42 -0.51
CA THR A 57 4.21 12.86 -0.79
C THR A 57 3.54 13.51 0.41
N GLY A 58 2.42 14.19 0.15
CA GLY A 58 1.56 14.74 1.19
C GLY A 58 2.01 16.06 1.81
N GLY A 59 3.16 16.59 1.41
CA GLY A 59 3.66 17.89 1.87
C GLY A 59 3.23 19.06 1.00
N HIS A 60 3.82 20.23 1.27
CA HIS A 60 3.51 21.48 0.59
C HIS A 60 4.70 22.03 -0.23
N THR A 61 5.90 21.51 -0.03
CA THR A 61 7.09 21.91 -0.80
C THR A 61 7.02 21.26 -2.18
N LEU A 62 7.18 22.03 -3.24
CA LEU A 62 7.24 21.53 -4.59
C LEU A 62 8.63 20.95 -4.88
N ASP A 63 8.67 19.81 -5.54
CA ASP A 63 9.89 19.12 -5.95
C ASP A 63 10.95 19.05 -4.83
N PRO A 64 10.60 18.43 -3.66
CA PRO A 64 11.49 18.41 -2.51
C PRO A 64 12.60 17.39 -2.71
N GLY A 65 13.83 17.75 -2.35
CA GLY A 65 14.92 16.80 -2.21
C GLY A 65 14.99 16.19 -0.81
N TYR A 66 15.72 15.07 -0.68
CA TYR A 66 15.89 14.31 0.56
C TYR A 66 16.23 15.19 1.77
N TRP A 67 17.27 16.03 1.63
CA TRP A 67 17.71 16.89 2.74
C TRP A 67 16.69 17.92 3.20
N GLN A 68 15.74 18.29 2.36
CA GLN A 68 14.63 19.14 2.76
C GLN A 68 13.58 18.33 3.54
N VAL A 69 13.27 17.11 3.07
CA VAL A 69 12.26 16.24 3.70
C VAL A 69 12.66 15.84 5.12
N VAL A 70 13.91 15.43 5.31
CA VAL A 70 14.42 14.97 6.63
C VAL A 70 14.42 16.08 7.69
N THR A 71 14.32 17.36 7.28
CA THR A 71 14.11 18.45 8.26
C THR A 71 12.74 18.40 8.94
N GLY A 72 11.79 17.64 8.37
CA GLY A 72 10.40 17.59 8.82
C GLY A 72 9.57 18.84 8.50
N ARG A 73 10.15 19.82 7.78
CA ARG A 73 9.50 21.12 7.52
C ARG A 73 8.70 21.18 6.23
N THR A 74 8.93 20.24 5.31
CA THR A 74 8.25 20.19 4.00
C THR A 74 6.81 19.68 4.10
N GLY A 75 6.44 19.03 5.22
CA GLY A 75 5.18 18.35 5.39
C GLY A 75 5.06 17.03 4.63
N HIS A 76 6.08 16.68 3.81
CA HIS A 76 6.13 15.40 3.13
C HIS A 76 6.46 14.26 4.09
N VAL A 77 5.98 13.08 3.73
CA VAL A 77 6.40 11.80 4.32
C VAL A 77 7.15 10.98 3.28
N GLU A 78 8.07 10.14 3.74
CA GLU A 78 8.65 9.09 2.91
C GLU A 78 7.57 8.06 2.57
N ALA A 79 7.47 7.70 1.31
CA ALA A 79 6.42 6.83 0.80
C ALA A 79 6.93 5.89 -0.29
N VAL A 80 6.19 4.83 -0.50
CA VAL A 80 6.35 3.93 -1.65
C VAL A 80 5.12 4.05 -2.54
N ARG A 81 5.35 4.22 -3.83
CA ARG A 81 4.36 4.06 -4.89
C ARG A 81 4.49 2.65 -5.44
N ILE A 82 3.38 1.94 -5.51
CA ILE A 82 3.29 0.53 -5.90
C ILE A 82 2.41 0.47 -7.14
N LEU A 83 2.96 0.01 -8.25
CA LEU A 83 2.21 -0.33 -9.46
C LEU A 83 1.88 -1.82 -9.40
N PHE A 84 0.62 -2.19 -9.57
CA PHE A 84 0.18 -3.57 -9.45
C PHE A 84 -0.86 -3.96 -10.51
N ASP A 85 -0.94 -5.25 -10.79
CA ASP A 85 -1.94 -5.85 -11.67
C ASP A 85 -3.19 -6.24 -10.84
N PRO A 86 -4.32 -5.52 -10.97
CA PRO A 86 -5.52 -5.80 -10.18
C PRO A 86 -6.15 -7.17 -10.49
N GLY A 87 -5.77 -7.81 -11.61
CA GLY A 87 -6.16 -9.17 -11.91
C GLY A 87 -5.39 -10.24 -11.12
N ARG A 88 -4.31 -9.86 -10.44
CA ARG A 88 -3.42 -10.76 -9.67
C ARG A 88 -3.36 -10.45 -8.20
N ILE A 89 -3.44 -9.19 -7.80
CA ILE A 89 -3.44 -8.75 -6.41
C ILE A 89 -4.36 -7.54 -6.24
N GLY A 90 -5.22 -7.56 -5.23
CA GLY A 90 -6.09 -6.44 -4.93
C GLY A 90 -5.46 -5.43 -3.96
N PHE A 91 -5.99 -4.20 -3.94
CA PHE A 91 -5.54 -3.17 -3.00
C PHE A 91 -5.70 -3.60 -1.53
N SER A 92 -6.71 -4.43 -1.21
CA SER A 92 -6.90 -4.99 0.14
C SER A 92 -5.74 -5.88 0.59
N GLU A 93 -5.16 -6.67 -0.31
CA GLU A 93 -4.02 -7.53 -0.03
C GLU A 93 -2.73 -6.72 0.12
N ILE A 94 -2.57 -5.66 -0.67
CA ILE A 94 -1.48 -4.68 -0.51
C ILE A 94 -1.59 -3.99 0.86
N LEU A 95 -2.80 -3.62 1.30
CA LEU A 95 -3.01 -3.04 2.62
C LEU A 95 -2.76 -4.04 3.76
N GLU A 96 -3.06 -5.32 3.58
CA GLU A 96 -2.72 -6.34 4.58
C GLU A 96 -1.20 -6.42 4.76
N ALA A 97 -0.45 -6.45 3.65
CA ALA A 97 1.02 -6.40 3.69
C ALA A 97 1.54 -5.11 4.33
N PHE A 98 0.92 -3.97 4.02
CA PHE A 98 1.25 -2.67 4.62
C PHE A 98 1.09 -2.69 6.13
N TRP A 99 -0.08 -3.09 6.64
CA TRP A 99 -0.34 -3.14 8.08
C TRP A 99 0.68 -3.99 8.80
N ARG A 100 1.01 -5.17 8.26
CA ARG A 100 1.99 -6.09 8.83
C ARG A 100 3.43 -5.59 8.75
N SER A 101 3.68 -4.56 7.96
CA SER A 101 5.00 -3.97 7.77
C SER A 101 5.24 -2.73 8.63
N ILE A 102 4.27 -2.29 9.42
CA ILE A 102 4.38 -1.07 10.24
C ILE A 102 3.99 -1.29 11.70
N ASP A 103 4.39 -0.34 12.56
CA ASP A 103 3.77 -0.12 13.86
C ASP A 103 2.63 0.89 13.71
N PRO A 104 1.36 0.43 13.66
CA PRO A 104 0.24 1.33 13.44
C PRO A 104 -0.09 2.18 14.67
N LEU A 105 0.62 2.01 15.79
CA LEU A 105 0.38 2.68 17.06
C LEU A 105 1.39 3.81 17.35
N ASP A 106 2.47 3.93 16.55
CA ASP A 106 3.51 4.93 16.76
C ASP A 106 3.19 6.26 16.05
N PRO A 107 2.87 7.34 16.79
CA PRO A 107 2.54 8.64 16.21
C PRO A 107 3.77 9.48 15.85
N HIS A 108 4.99 9.06 16.21
CA HIS A 108 6.20 9.87 16.18
C HIS A 108 7.25 9.40 15.19
N GLY A 109 6.95 8.36 14.43
CA GLY A 109 7.86 7.74 13.47
C GLY A 109 7.60 6.26 13.33
N GLN A 110 8.63 5.49 13.01
CA GLN A 110 8.55 4.04 12.92
C GLN A 110 9.85 3.42 13.44
N PHE A 111 9.74 2.54 14.42
CA PHE A 111 10.88 1.81 15.00
C PHE A 111 11.97 2.77 15.52
N CYS A 112 13.18 2.73 14.95
CA CYS A 112 14.26 3.65 15.30
C CYS A 112 14.18 5.00 14.58
N ASP A 113 13.40 5.11 13.51
CA ASP A 113 13.29 6.33 12.71
C ASP A 113 12.29 7.30 13.34
N ARG A 114 12.75 8.50 13.68
CA ARG A 114 11.96 9.49 14.38
C ARG A 114 11.79 10.78 13.58
N GLY A 115 10.59 11.30 13.60
CA GLY A 115 10.25 12.54 12.93
C GLY A 115 8.98 12.44 12.08
N PRO A 116 8.38 13.58 11.72
CA PRO A 116 7.10 13.62 11.01
C PRO A 116 7.17 13.01 9.60
N HIS A 117 8.34 13.02 8.96
CA HIS A 117 8.54 12.42 7.63
C HIS A 117 8.54 10.89 7.65
N TYR A 118 8.64 10.26 8.83
CA TYR A 118 8.48 8.82 9.03
C TYR A 118 7.09 8.43 9.56
N GLY A 119 6.14 9.36 9.52
CA GLY A 119 4.76 9.07 9.92
C GLY A 119 4.06 8.11 8.96
N THR A 120 3.16 7.25 9.50
CA THR A 120 2.39 6.31 8.69
C THR A 120 1.17 6.96 8.06
N ALA A 121 0.94 6.70 6.76
CA ALA A 121 -0.23 7.18 6.05
C ALA A 121 -0.56 6.31 4.83
N ILE A 122 -1.84 6.29 4.48
CA ILE A 122 -2.38 5.72 3.25
C ILE A 122 -2.90 6.89 2.41
N PHE A 123 -2.55 6.93 1.13
CA PHE A 123 -2.99 7.93 0.15
C PHE A 123 -3.82 7.25 -0.94
N PRO A 124 -5.12 7.00 -0.71
CA PRO A 124 -5.98 6.35 -1.69
C PRO A 124 -6.03 7.15 -2.99
N GLN A 125 -5.91 6.47 -4.13
CA GLN A 125 -5.86 7.11 -5.44
C GLN A 125 -7.26 7.34 -6.02
N ASP A 126 -8.27 6.67 -5.47
CA ASP A 126 -9.68 6.81 -5.84
C ASP A 126 -10.61 6.53 -4.64
N ALA A 127 -11.92 6.61 -4.90
CA ALA A 127 -12.95 6.41 -3.88
C ALA A 127 -13.04 4.94 -3.41
N ALA A 128 -12.74 3.97 -4.27
CA ALA A 128 -12.77 2.55 -3.93
C ALA A 128 -11.63 2.22 -2.96
N GLN A 129 -10.40 2.66 -3.29
CA GLN A 129 -9.25 2.52 -2.39
C GLN A 129 -9.49 3.23 -1.06
N ARG A 130 -10.12 4.41 -1.06
CA ARG A 130 -10.47 5.12 0.18
C ARG A 130 -11.41 4.29 1.05
N ALA A 131 -12.49 3.76 0.47
CA ALA A 131 -13.44 2.94 1.20
C ALA A 131 -12.78 1.69 1.80
N ILE A 132 -11.90 1.02 1.04
CA ILE A 132 -11.15 -0.15 1.51
C ILE A 132 -10.19 0.24 2.64
N ALA A 133 -9.46 1.34 2.52
CA ALA A 133 -8.52 1.81 3.54
C ALA A 133 -9.24 2.16 4.86
N GLU A 134 -10.37 2.87 4.77
CA GLU A 134 -11.18 3.25 5.93
C GLU A 134 -11.78 2.02 6.63
N ALA A 135 -12.31 1.07 5.86
CA ALA A 135 -12.85 -0.19 6.37
C ALA A 135 -11.78 -1.01 7.07
N SER A 136 -10.60 -1.17 6.46
CA SER A 136 -9.47 -1.92 7.00
C SER A 136 -8.97 -1.31 8.32
N ARG A 137 -8.79 0.01 8.39
CA ARG A 137 -8.41 0.70 9.64
C ARG A 137 -9.49 0.54 10.73
N ALA A 138 -10.76 0.67 10.35
CA ALA A 138 -11.87 0.49 11.28
C ALA A 138 -11.94 -0.93 11.83
N GLU A 139 -11.64 -1.93 11.00
CA GLU A 139 -11.59 -3.33 11.42
C GLU A 139 -10.44 -3.58 12.41
N LEU A 140 -9.23 -3.07 12.14
CA LEU A 140 -8.13 -3.15 13.08
C LEU A 140 -8.48 -2.53 14.43
N ASN A 141 -9.13 -1.38 14.46
CA ASN A 141 -9.57 -0.74 15.71
C ASN A 141 -10.65 -1.56 16.46
N ARG A 142 -11.49 -2.31 15.73
CA ARG A 142 -12.53 -3.15 16.35
C ARG A 142 -12.04 -4.54 16.73
N SER A 143 -10.92 -4.98 16.20
CA SER A 143 -10.43 -6.37 16.36
C SER A 143 -10.04 -6.74 17.79
N GLY A 144 -9.84 -5.75 18.67
CA GLY A 144 -9.30 -5.95 20.02
C GLY A 144 -7.82 -6.38 20.03
N ARG A 145 -7.13 -6.31 18.88
CA ARG A 145 -5.71 -6.66 18.79
C ARG A 145 -4.82 -5.68 19.54
N PHE A 146 -5.20 -4.41 19.55
CA PHE A 146 -4.44 -3.35 20.17
C PHE A 146 -5.23 -2.67 21.27
N ASP A 147 -4.56 -2.30 22.36
CA ASP A 147 -5.15 -1.56 23.48
C ASP A 147 -5.30 -0.06 23.18
N GLN A 148 -4.76 0.39 22.06
CA GLN A 148 -4.77 1.78 21.60
C GLN A 148 -5.27 1.87 20.16
N PRO A 149 -5.87 3.01 19.77
CA PRO A 149 -6.34 3.20 18.41
C PRO A 149 -5.16 3.30 17.42
N VAL A 150 -5.40 2.81 16.21
CA VAL A 150 -4.50 2.96 15.07
C VAL A 150 -4.34 4.44 14.72
N VAL A 151 -3.09 4.93 14.72
CA VAL A 151 -2.75 6.33 14.42
C VAL A 151 -2.44 6.60 12.95
N THR A 152 -2.29 5.54 12.14
CA THR A 152 -2.06 5.65 10.69
C THR A 152 -3.16 6.49 10.05
N ARG A 153 -2.75 7.51 9.29
CA ARG A 153 -3.67 8.47 8.67
C ARG A 153 -4.12 7.99 7.30
N ILE A 154 -5.39 8.25 6.95
CA ILE A 154 -5.87 8.17 5.57
C ILE A 154 -5.97 9.60 5.09
N ARG A 155 -5.16 9.95 4.10
CA ARG A 155 -5.02 11.32 3.58
C ARG A 155 -5.54 11.38 2.14
N ASP A 156 -5.76 12.58 1.64
CA ASP A 156 -6.08 12.73 0.22
C ASP A 156 -4.86 12.46 -0.64
N ALA A 157 -5.09 11.92 -1.84
CA ALA A 157 -4.05 11.77 -2.84
C ALA A 157 -3.36 13.13 -3.09
N ALA A 158 -2.05 13.10 -3.18
CA ALA A 158 -1.23 14.28 -3.36
C ALA A 158 -0.12 13.99 -4.40
N PRO A 159 0.52 15.01 -4.97
CA PRO A 159 1.66 14.81 -5.84
C PRO A 159 2.72 13.91 -5.18
N PHE A 160 3.20 12.94 -5.95
CA PHE A 160 4.28 12.06 -5.55
C PHE A 160 5.55 12.50 -6.26
N TYR A 161 6.58 12.79 -5.49
CA TYR A 161 7.90 13.17 -5.97
C TYR A 161 8.85 12.01 -5.78
N ARG A 162 9.40 11.49 -6.88
CA ARG A 162 10.34 10.37 -6.85
C ARG A 162 11.59 10.78 -6.05
N ALA A 163 12.02 9.93 -5.14
CA ALA A 163 13.28 10.12 -4.43
C ALA A 163 14.48 9.84 -5.34
N GLU A 164 15.63 10.33 -4.92
CA GLU A 164 16.90 10.23 -5.64
C GLU A 164 17.28 8.77 -5.93
N ASP A 165 18.05 8.53 -6.97
CA ASP A 165 18.40 7.17 -7.45
C ASP A 165 19.12 6.34 -6.39
N GLU A 166 19.89 6.96 -5.52
CA GLU A 166 20.62 6.31 -4.43
C GLU A 166 19.70 5.65 -3.39
N HIS A 167 18.44 6.08 -3.31
CA HIS A 167 17.44 5.49 -2.42
C HIS A 167 16.71 4.30 -3.06
N GLN A 168 16.60 4.28 -4.40
CA GLN A 168 15.85 3.24 -5.09
C GLN A 168 16.54 1.87 -4.96
N ASN A 169 15.75 0.84 -4.63
CA ASN A 169 16.24 -0.53 -4.46
C ASN A 169 17.41 -0.64 -3.47
N TYR A 170 17.42 0.21 -2.42
CA TYR A 170 18.52 0.27 -1.45
C TYR A 170 18.83 -1.11 -0.86
N TYR A 171 17.84 -1.90 -0.55
CA TYR A 171 17.98 -3.25 0.00
C TYR A 171 18.70 -4.24 -0.93
N ARG A 172 18.61 -4.03 -2.27
CA ARG A 172 19.32 -4.83 -3.27
C ARG A 172 20.74 -4.31 -3.52
N ASN A 173 20.88 -2.99 -3.55
CA ASN A 173 22.14 -2.33 -3.87
C ASN A 173 23.11 -2.31 -2.69
N HIS A 174 22.60 -2.36 -1.45
CA HIS A 174 23.36 -2.29 -0.21
C HIS A 174 22.88 -3.32 0.83
N PRO A 175 22.88 -4.63 0.50
CA PRO A 175 22.23 -5.66 1.32
C PRO A 175 22.76 -5.72 2.74
N ASP A 176 24.08 -5.62 2.96
CA ASP A 176 24.69 -5.67 4.29
C ASP A 176 24.26 -4.47 5.16
N ARG A 177 24.34 -3.26 4.59
CA ARG A 177 23.91 -2.04 5.30
C ARG A 177 22.42 -2.06 5.62
N TYR A 178 21.62 -2.58 4.70
CA TYR A 178 20.19 -2.72 4.91
C TYR A 178 19.89 -3.74 6.03
N ALA A 179 20.56 -4.88 6.03
CA ALA A 179 20.42 -5.89 7.09
C ALA A 179 20.81 -5.35 8.47
N ASP A 180 21.93 -4.63 8.55
CA ASP A 180 22.38 -3.95 9.77
C ASP A 180 21.33 -2.93 10.25
N TYR A 181 20.83 -2.10 9.36
CA TYR A 181 19.81 -1.10 9.67
C TYR A 181 18.54 -1.75 10.23
N VAL A 182 17.96 -2.74 9.56
CA VAL A 182 16.72 -3.42 9.98
C VAL A 182 16.90 -4.08 11.35
N THR A 183 18.05 -4.70 11.57
CA THR A 183 18.38 -5.39 12.84
C THR A 183 18.51 -4.39 13.99
N HIS A 184 19.28 -3.31 13.80
CA HIS A 184 19.50 -2.30 14.86
C HIS A 184 18.24 -1.51 15.20
N CYS A 185 17.32 -1.36 14.23
CA CYS A 185 16.04 -0.70 14.46
C CYS A 185 15.04 -1.51 15.28
N GLY A 186 15.30 -2.78 15.59
CA GLY A 186 14.38 -3.64 16.33
C GLY A 186 13.05 -3.88 15.63
N ARG A 187 13.02 -3.71 14.29
CA ARG A 187 11.80 -3.78 13.50
C ARG A 187 11.11 -5.14 13.60
N GLU A 188 11.87 -6.22 13.44
CA GLU A 188 11.33 -7.58 13.45
C GLU A 188 10.71 -7.93 14.81
N GLU A 189 11.39 -7.60 15.90
CA GLU A 189 10.91 -7.84 17.27
C GLU A 189 9.58 -7.08 17.52
N ARG A 190 9.54 -5.81 17.10
CA ARG A 190 8.32 -5.00 17.27
C ARG A 190 7.16 -5.53 16.44
N LEU A 191 7.39 -5.90 15.18
CA LEU A 191 6.36 -6.47 14.31
C LEU A 191 5.87 -7.83 14.83
N GLN A 192 6.78 -8.66 15.36
CA GLN A 192 6.40 -9.91 16.00
C GLN A 192 5.53 -9.68 17.23
N ALA A 193 5.87 -8.69 18.07
CA ALA A 193 5.07 -8.35 19.26
C ALA A 193 3.67 -7.85 18.88
N LEU A 194 3.54 -7.06 17.81
CA LEU A 194 2.27 -6.51 17.35
C LEU A 194 1.38 -7.54 16.64
N TRP A 195 1.98 -8.39 15.80
CA TRP A 195 1.25 -9.24 14.87
C TRP A 195 1.27 -10.72 15.24
N GLY A 196 2.14 -11.14 16.17
CA GLY A 196 2.22 -12.53 16.67
C GLY A 196 2.77 -13.55 15.68
N ILE A 197 3.28 -13.11 14.53
CA ILE A 197 3.84 -13.96 13.49
C ILE A 197 5.21 -13.39 13.09
N PRO A 198 6.26 -14.24 12.94
CA PRO A 198 7.48 -13.80 12.29
C PRO A 198 7.11 -13.17 10.95
N ASN A 199 7.63 -11.99 10.67
CA ASN A 199 7.35 -11.32 9.40
C ASN A 199 7.86 -12.19 8.25
N ARG A 200 6.97 -13.00 7.66
CA ARG A 200 7.28 -13.83 6.49
C ARG A 200 7.48 -13.01 5.21
N LEU A 201 7.21 -11.71 5.30
CA LEU A 201 7.60 -10.70 4.31
C LEU A 201 9.04 -10.22 4.57
N GLY A 202 9.81 -10.99 5.35
CA GLY A 202 11.23 -10.81 5.46
C GLY A 202 11.90 -10.84 4.10
N PRO A 203 13.09 -10.26 4.02
CA PRO A 203 13.76 -10.02 2.75
C PRO A 203 13.79 -11.28 1.87
N PRO A 204 13.57 -11.13 0.55
CA PRO A 204 13.59 -12.25 -0.40
C PRO A 204 14.94 -12.98 -0.51
N TRP A 205 15.90 -12.64 0.34
CA TRP A 205 17.26 -13.17 0.38
C TRP A 205 17.53 -14.21 1.49
N LYS A 206 16.49 -14.72 2.16
CA LYS A 206 16.65 -15.89 3.07
C LYS A 206 16.09 -17.14 2.44
#